data_1cd5da97cd5225f5dc63a8bd2a4ee8a7
#
_entry.id   1cd5da97cd5225f5dc63a8bd2a4ee8a7
#
_cell.length_a   1.000
_cell.length_b   1.000
_cell.length_c   1.000
_cell.angle_alpha   90.00
_cell.angle_beta   90.00
_cell.angle_gamma   90.00
#
_symmetry.space_group_name_H-M   'P 1'
#
loop_
_entity.id
_entity.type
_entity.pdbx_description
1 polymer ?
#
loop_
_entity_poly.entity_id
_entity_poly.type
_entity_poly.pdbx_seq_one_letter_code
_entity_poly.pdbx_strand_id
1 'polypeptide(L)'
;MKNEMNILVSDTPREGVLRLVMDDQKSGNALSEEMMSKLIKAIKKASVDDSVKIIILASEGSIFSSGHNLKQITNAREQSEDGEPYFKQLFDQCSSLMQLVVNCPKPVIAQISGIATAAGCQLVATCDLAYASSSAKFATPGVNLGLFCSTPMVALTRAVKNKHAMEMLLTGDFIDSIKAKEIGLINNFYEIDELEKETLDIASKIANKSSMAVSMGKNAFYTQSDYDLAEAYDFTSKVMVENLLKDDAKEGIKAFLEKRKPNFKK
;
A
#
# COMPACT_ATOMS: atom_id res chain seq x y z
N MET A 1 -4.92 31.66 -15.26
CA MET A 1 -4.45 30.66 -14.28
C MET A 1 -4.97 29.32 -14.77
N LYS A 2 -4.09 28.36 -15.17
CA LYS A 2 -4.51 26.99 -15.44
C LYS A 2 -5.01 26.42 -14.12
N ASN A 3 -6.27 25.98 -14.05
CA ASN A 3 -6.73 25.14 -12.96
C ASN A 3 -5.82 23.90 -12.96
N GLU A 4 -4.85 23.84 -12.06
CA GLU A 4 -4.12 22.59 -11.80
C GLU A 4 -5.14 21.59 -11.30
N MET A 5 -5.49 20.62 -12.12
CA MET A 5 -6.32 19.51 -11.69
C MET A 5 -5.57 18.82 -10.55
N ASN A 6 -6.21 18.69 -9.40
CA ASN A 6 -5.61 18.01 -8.27
C ASN A 6 -5.59 16.50 -8.57
N ILE A 7 -4.41 15.98 -8.91
CA ILE A 7 -4.21 14.57 -9.29
C ILE A 7 -4.31 13.59 -8.11
N LEU A 8 -4.44 14.08 -6.88
CA LEU A 8 -4.69 13.28 -5.69
C LEU A 8 -5.81 13.93 -4.88
N VAL A 9 -6.93 13.25 -4.79
CA VAL A 9 -8.11 13.68 -4.02
C VAL A 9 -8.16 12.89 -2.71
N SER A 10 -8.74 13.47 -1.66
CA SER A 10 -8.91 12.77 -0.38
C SER A 10 -10.29 13.01 0.20
N ASP A 11 -10.88 11.99 0.79
CA ASP A 11 -12.13 12.05 1.54
C ASP A 11 -12.08 11.15 2.79
N THR A 12 -13.11 11.26 3.61
CA THR A 12 -13.29 10.44 4.82
C THR A 12 -14.66 9.74 4.73
N PRO A 13 -14.78 8.65 3.95
CA PRO A 13 -16.06 8.01 3.66
C PRO A 13 -16.69 7.36 4.89
N ARG A 14 -15.89 7.05 5.92
CA ARG A 14 -16.33 6.52 7.22
C ARG A 14 -15.44 7.04 8.34
N GLU A 15 -15.95 7.05 9.58
CA GLU A 15 -15.17 7.48 10.76
C GLU A 15 -13.85 6.73 10.85
N GLY A 16 -12.74 7.45 10.97
CA GLY A 16 -11.38 6.90 11.06
C GLY A 16 -10.78 6.39 9.76
N VAL A 17 -11.51 6.44 8.63
CA VAL A 17 -11.04 5.96 7.32
C VAL A 17 -10.69 7.13 6.43
N LEU A 18 -9.42 7.34 6.14
CA LEU A 18 -8.95 8.28 5.12
C LEU A 18 -8.81 7.54 3.79
N ARG A 19 -9.47 8.02 2.74
CA ARG A 19 -9.26 7.51 1.38
C ARG A 19 -8.48 8.55 0.56
N LEU A 20 -7.40 8.09 -0.07
CA LEU A 20 -6.57 8.85 -1.01
C LEU A 20 -6.80 8.27 -2.40
N VAL A 21 -7.32 9.08 -3.30
CA VAL A 21 -7.71 8.67 -4.65
C VAL A 21 -6.79 9.32 -5.67
N MET A 22 -6.02 8.52 -6.38
CA MET A 22 -5.21 8.96 -7.52
C MET A 22 -6.14 9.26 -8.70
N ASP A 23 -6.11 10.48 -9.23
CA ASP A 23 -6.95 10.95 -10.34
C ASP A 23 -6.12 11.69 -11.41
N ASP A 24 -5.16 10.98 -11.96
CA ASP A 24 -4.44 11.39 -13.18
C ASP A 24 -4.65 10.35 -14.29
N GLN A 25 -5.90 10.18 -14.69
CA GLN A 25 -6.32 9.18 -15.67
C GLN A 25 -5.60 9.36 -17.01
N LYS A 26 -5.19 10.59 -17.38
CA LYS A 26 -4.46 10.88 -18.61
C LYS A 26 -3.09 10.22 -18.68
N SER A 27 -2.45 10.04 -17.53
CA SER A 27 -1.18 9.32 -17.41
C SER A 27 -1.36 7.85 -16.99
N GLY A 28 -2.61 7.40 -16.81
CA GLY A 28 -2.90 6.09 -16.21
C GLY A 28 -2.53 6.04 -14.73
N ASN A 29 -2.76 7.12 -14.00
CA ASN A 29 -2.40 7.26 -12.58
C ASN A 29 -0.93 6.91 -12.35
N ALA A 30 -0.06 7.40 -13.24
CA ALA A 30 1.37 7.13 -13.14
C ALA A 30 1.95 7.66 -11.83
N LEU A 31 2.86 6.90 -11.23
CA LEU A 31 3.68 7.36 -10.11
C LEU A 31 4.74 8.34 -10.63
N SER A 32 4.27 9.50 -11.09
CA SER A 32 5.07 10.66 -11.44
C SER A 32 5.68 11.28 -10.18
N GLU A 33 6.70 12.13 -10.33
CA GLU A 33 7.29 12.86 -9.20
C GLU A 33 6.24 13.62 -8.40
N GLU A 34 5.29 14.27 -9.10
CA GLU A 34 4.20 15.02 -8.47
C GLU A 34 3.24 14.08 -7.71
N MET A 35 2.81 12.97 -8.31
CA MET A 35 1.93 12.00 -7.66
C MET A 35 2.60 11.41 -6.42
N MET A 36 3.86 10.99 -6.53
CA MET A 36 4.62 10.46 -5.39
C MET A 36 4.79 11.50 -4.28
N SER A 37 5.10 12.75 -4.63
CA SER A 37 5.22 13.85 -3.65
C SER A 37 3.91 14.09 -2.89
N LYS A 38 2.77 14.09 -3.60
CA LYS A 38 1.44 14.26 -3.00
C LYS A 38 1.08 13.08 -2.10
N LEU A 39 1.32 11.84 -2.53
CA LEU A 39 1.12 10.64 -1.71
C LEU A 39 1.97 10.66 -0.45
N ILE A 40 3.27 10.94 -0.56
CA ILE A 40 4.19 11.04 0.58
C ILE A 40 3.68 12.09 1.58
N LYS A 41 3.30 13.28 1.10
CA LYS A 41 2.78 14.35 1.96
C LYS A 41 1.48 13.94 2.66
N ALA A 42 0.54 13.32 1.94
CA ALA A 42 -0.74 12.90 2.48
C ALA A 42 -0.58 11.78 3.53
N ILE A 43 0.24 10.75 3.24
CA ILE A 43 0.50 9.65 4.17
C ILE A 43 1.23 10.15 5.42
N LYS A 44 2.25 11.01 5.28
CA LYS A 44 2.94 11.63 6.44
C LYS A 44 1.97 12.42 7.31
N LYS A 45 1.07 13.19 6.72
CA LYS A 45 0.04 13.92 7.47
C LYS A 45 -0.89 12.95 8.20
N ALA A 46 -1.38 11.92 7.51
CA ALA A 46 -2.27 10.93 8.09
C ALA A 46 -1.61 10.10 9.21
N SER A 47 -0.30 9.85 9.12
CA SER A 47 0.42 9.04 10.10
C SER A 47 0.41 9.64 11.51
N VAL A 48 0.31 10.97 11.63
CA VAL A 48 0.29 11.72 12.90
C VAL A 48 -1.10 12.27 13.27
N ASP A 49 -2.11 12.05 12.44
CA ASP A 49 -3.48 12.50 12.66
C ASP A 49 -4.27 11.45 13.45
N ASP A 50 -4.63 11.75 14.70
CA ASP A 50 -5.36 10.83 15.57
C ASP A 50 -6.78 10.52 15.07
N SER A 51 -7.36 11.38 14.24
CA SER A 51 -8.66 11.13 13.61
C SER A 51 -8.60 10.06 12.54
N VAL A 52 -7.42 9.79 11.96
CA VAL A 52 -7.18 8.74 10.97
C VAL A 52 -6.74 7.46 11.66
N LYS A 53 -7.45 6.36 11.41
CA LYS A 53 -7.15 5.02 11.94
C LYS A 53 -6.61 4.08 10.86
N ILE A 54 -6.99 4.31 9.60
CA ILE A 54 -6.63 3.51 8.45
C ILE A 54 -6.63 4.35 7.18
N ILE A 55 -5.78 4.01 6.23
CA ILE A 55 -5.66 4.68 4.94
C ILE A 55 -6.07 3.70 3.84
N ILE A 56 -6.90 4.16 2.89
CA ILE A 56 -7.19 3.45 1.64
C ILE A 56 -6.51 4.22 0.49
N LEU A 57 -5.71 3.53 -0.30
CA LEU A 57 -5.19 4.03 -1.58
C LEU A 57 -6.07 3.49 -2.69
N ALA A 58 -6.75 4.38 -3.40
CA ALA A 58 -7.65 4.08 -4.50
C ALA A 58 -7.26 4.86 -5.76
N SER A 59 -7.96 4.62 -6.86
CA SER A 59 -7.79 5.38 -8.10
C SER A 59 -9.10 5.58 -8.82
N GLU A 60 -9.20 6.68 -9.57
CA GLU A 60 -10.23 6.88 -10.55
C GLU A 60 -9.88 6.19 -11.88
N GLY A 61 -10.92 5.75 -12.60
CA GLY A 61 -10.80 5.11 -13.91
C GLY A 61 -10.42 3.64 -13.86
N SER A 62 -10.06 3.09 -15.02
CA SER A 62 -9.78 1.67 -15.24
C SER A 62 -8.32 1.26 -14.96
N ILE A 63 -7.48 2.19 -14.54
CA ILE A 63 -6.07 1.94 -14.23
C ILE A 63 -5.81 2.41 -12.80
N PHE A 64 -5.44 1.47 -11.93
CA PHE A 64 -4.98 1.80 -10.58
C PHE A 64 -3.68 2.59 -10.64
N SER A 65 -2.66 2.04 -11.31
CA SER A 65 -1.44 2.78 -11.64
C SER A 65 -0.64 2.04 -12.71
N SER A 66 -0.19 2.78 -13.72
CA SER A 66 0.66 2.28 -14.81
C SER A 66 2.15 2.18 -14.44
N GLY A 67 2.54 2.56 -13.22
CA GLY A 67 3.94 2.68 -12.81
C GLY A 67 4.50 4.07 -13.08
N HIS A 68 5.82 4.17 -13.29
CA HIS A 68 6.47 5.47 -13.53
C HIS A 68 6.04 6.11 -14.87
N ASN A 69 6.05 7.44 -14.91
CA ASN A 69 5.74 8.18 -16.12
C ASN A 69 6.88 8.08 -17.14
N LEU A 70 6.69 7.23 -18.17
CA LEU A 70 7.71 6.98 -19.20
C LEU A 70 8.05 8.22 -20.01
N LYS A 71 7.14 9.21 -20.14
CA LYS A 71 7.44 10.48 -20.80
C LYS A 71 8.46 11.30 -20.00
N GLN A 72 8.33 11.33 -18.67
CA GLN A 72 9.32 11.98 -17.81
C GLN A 72 10.68 11.30 -17.93
N ILE A 73 10.72 9.96 -17.93
CA ILE A 73 11.93 9.17 -18.11
C ILE A 73 12.59 9.45 -19.48
N THR A 74 11.80 9.47 -20.55
CA THR A 74 12.31 9.75 -21.89
C THR A 74 12.86 11.16 -22.01
N ASN A 75 12.13 12.15 -21.50
CA ASN A 75 12.59 13.56 -21.53
C ASN A 75 13.88 13.74 -20.73
N ALA A 76 14.06 13.04 -19.62
CA ALA A 76 15.27 13.13 -18.82
C ALA A 76 16.52 12.60 -19.55
N ARG A 77 16.36 11.63 -20.47
CA ARG A 77 17.47 11.12 -21.30
C ARG A 77 18.04 12.16 -22.28
N GLU A 78 17.23 13.17 -22.63
CA GLU A 78 17.64 14.27 -23.51
C GLU A 78 18.43 15.34 -22.74
N GLN A 79 18.55 15.21 -21.41
CA GLN A 79 19.30 16.12 -20.55
C GLN A 79 20.74 15.65 -20.35
N SER A 80 21.51 16.36 -19.50
CA SER A 80 22.89 16.00 -19.18
C SER A 80 23.00 14.61 -18.56
N GLU A 81 24.11 13.92 -18.84
CA GLU A 81 24.46 12.61 -18.25
C GLU A 81 23.41 11.51 -18.56
N ASP A 82 22.81 11.54 -19.75
CA ASP A 82 21.78 10.60 -20.21
C ASP A 82 20.62 10.41 -19.20
N GLY A 83 20.40 11.40 -18.33
CA GLY A 83 19.33 11.42 -17.34
C GLY A 83 19.64 10.70 -16.02
N GLU A 84 20.87 10.23 -15.78
CA GLU A 84 21.23 9.46 -14.59
C GLU A 84 20.84 10.15 -13.27
N PRO A 85 21.10 11.46 -13.03
CA PRO A 85 20.71 12.13 -11.81
C PRO A 85 19.19 12.10 -11.57
N TYR A 86 18.41 12.29 -12.66
CA TYR A 86 16.96 12.21 -12.61
C TYR A 86 16.47 10.80 -12.25
N PHE A 87 17.03 9.76 -12.87
CA PHE A 87 16.65 8.39 -12.59
C PHE A 87 16.92 8.01 -11.14
N LYS A 88 18.08 8.42 -10.62
CA LYS A 88 18.41 8.22 -9.21
C LYS A 88 17.36 8.88 -8.31
N GLN A 89 17.05 10.16 -8.53
CA GLN A 89 16.04 10.89 -7.75
C GLN A 89 14.66 10.22 -7.83
N LEU A 90 14.23 9.79 -9.01
CA LEU A 90 12.94 9.12 -9.23
C LEU A 90 12.82 7.83 -8.41
N PHE A 91 13.84 6.97 -8.47
CA PHE A 91 13.84 5.70 -7.74
C PHE A 91 14.04 5.88 -6.24
N ASP A 92 14.84 6.86 -5.80
CA ASP A 92 14.97 7.22 -4.39
C ASP A 92 13.62 7.72 -3.82
N GLN A 93 12.89 8.54 -4.57
CA GLN A 93 11.55 9.00 -4.18
C GLN A 93 10.54 7.86 -4.13
N CYS A 94 10.55 6.98 -5.12
CA CYS A 94 9.70 5.79 -5.14
C CYS A 94 9.99 4.88 -3.94
N SER A 95 11.26 4.59 -3.69
CA SER A 95 11.70 3.82 -2.52
C SER A 95 11.23 4.46 -1.21
N SER A 96 11.34 5.78 -1.09
CA SER A 96 10.87 6.52 0.08
C SER A 96 9.36 6.42 0.28
N LEU A 97 8.57 6.44 -0.81
CA LEU A 97 7.12 6.23 -0.75
C LEU A 97 6.79 4.81 -0.24
N MET A 98 7.43 3.78 -0.81
CA MET A 98 7.17 2.39 -0.42
C MET A 98 7.54 2.14 1.05
N GLN A 99 8.70 2.61 1.48
CA GLN A 99 9.12 2.50 2.88
C GLN A 99 8.17 3.27 3.82
N LEU A 100 7.65 4.43 3.38
CA LEU A 100 6.68 5.20 4.17
C LEU A 100 5.37 4.41 4.35
N VAL A 101 4.89 3.68 3.35
CA VAL A 101 3.70 2.83 3.45
C VAL A 101 3.92 1.73 4.48
N VAL A 102 5.05 1.02 4.41
CA VAL A 102 5.43 -0.04 5.36
C VAL A 102 5.55 0.50 6.79
N ASN A 103 6.26 1.62 6.97
CA ASN A 103 6.55 2.21 8.28
C ASN A 103 5.42 3.10 8.83
N CYS A 104 4.35 3.33 8.06
CA CYS A 104 3.19 4.10 8.53
C CYS A 104 2.55 3.39 9.73
N PRO A 105 2.31 4.08 10.87
CA PRO A 105 1.67 3.47 12.03
C PRO A 105 0.19 3.11 11.77
N LYS A 106 -0.40 3.66 10.71
CA LYS A 106 -1.76 3.33 10.28
C LYS A 106 -1.70 2.24 9.20
N PRO A 107 -2.58 1.22 9.25
CA PRO A 107 -2.69 0.27 8.14
C PRO A 107 -3.03 0.98 6.82
N VAL A 108 -2.48 0.48 5.72
CA VAL A 108 -2.72 0.98 4.37
C VAL A 108 -3.32 -0.13 3.53
N ILE A 109 -4.49 0.11 2.97
CA ILE A 109 -5.21 -0.81 2.07
C ILE A 109 -5.10 -0.29 0.64
N ALA A 110 -4.73 -1.13 -0.32
CA ALA A 110 -4.91 -0.86 -1.74
C ALA A 110 -6.32 -1.30 -2.18
N GLN A 111 -7.09 -0.39 -2.79
CA GLN A 111 -8.37 -0.66 -3.45
C GLN A 111 -8.17 -0.53 -4.96
N ILE A 112 -8.11 -1.66 -5.66
CA ILE A 112 -7.66 -1.75 -7.05
C ILE A 112 -8.87 -1.94 -7.96
N SER A 113 -9.33 -0.87 -8.62
CA SER A 113 -10.46 -0.92 -9.56
C SER A 113 -10.09 -1.53 -10.91
N GLY A 114 -8.81 -1.57 -11.28
CA GLY A 114 -8.37 -2.00 -12.60
C GLY A 114 -6.92 -2.41 -12.68
N ILE A 115 -6.18 -1.90 -13.66
CA ILE A 115 -4.82 -2.36 -13.98
C ILE A 115 -3.79 -1.76 -13.02
N ALA A 116 -2.90 -2.59 -12.46
CA ALA A 116 -1.73 -2.19 -11.69
C ALA A 116 -0.46 -2.79 -12.30
N THR A 117 0.44 -1.94 -12.84
CA THR A 117 1.66 -2.44 -13.51
C THR A 117 2.93 -1.77 -12.97
N ALA A 118 4.05 -2.46 -13.09
CA ALA A 118 5.38 -1.98 -12.72
C ALA A 118 5.40 -1.40 -11.27
N ALA A 119 5.74 -0.12 -11.09
CA ALA A 119 5.70 0.53 -9.79
C ALA A 119 4.27 0.63 -9.19
N GLY A 120 3.21 0.57 -10.02
CA GLY A 120 1.82 0.44 -9.54
C GLY A 120 1.56 -0.92 -8.89
N CYS A 121 2.06 -2.02 -9.48
CA CYS A 121 2.01 -3.35 -8.87
C CYS A 121 2.91 -3.42 -7.61
N GLN A 122 4.06 -2.73 -7.61
CA GLN A 122 4.90 -2.55 -6.42
C GLN A 122 4.11 -1.91 -5.28
N LEU A 123 3.36 -0.84 -5.56
CA LEU A 123 2.55 -0.16 -4.54
C LEU A 123 1.48 -1.08 -3.95
N VAL A 124 0.81 -1.89 -4.80
CA VAL A 124 -0.13 -2.93 -4.33
C VAL A 124 0.55 -3.91 -3.38
N ALA A 125 1.69 -4.48 -3.80
CA ALA A 125 2.44 -5.46 -3.00
C ALA A 125 3.04 -4.85 -1.71
N THR A 126 3.18 -3.53 -1.63
CA THR A 126 3.71 -2.81 -0.47
C THR A 126 2.64 -2.52 0.57
N CYS A 127 1.37 -2.40 0.19
CA CYS A 127 0.27 -2.15 1.11
C CYS A 127 0.06 -3.33 2.07
N ASP A 128 -0.44 -3.05 3.28
CA ASP A 128 -0.71 -4.09 4.28
C ASP A 128 -1.80 -5.06 3.84
N LEU A 129 -2.80 -4.56 3.12
CA LEU A 129 -3.89 -5.32 2.53
C LEU A 129 -4.19 -4.80 1.12
N ALA A 130 -4.73 -5.67 0.27
CA ALA A 130 -5.11 -5.33 -1.09
C ALA A 130 -6.42 -6.03 -1.48
N TYR A 131 -7.36 -5.24 -2.01
CA TYR A 131 -8.64 -5.72 -2.52
C TYR A 131 -8.84 -5.19 -3.94
N ALA A 132 -9.29 -6.04 -4.84
CA ALA A 132 -9.36 -5.72 -6.26
C ALA A 132 -10.76 -5.93 -6.84
N SER A 133 -11.02 -5.34 -8.00
CA SER A 133 -12.16 -5.74 -8.82
C SER A 133 -11.91 -7.09 -9.46
N SER A 134 -12.95 -7.84 -9.80
CA SER A 134 -12.85 -9.11 -10.53
C SER A 134 -12.16 -8.95 -11.90
N SER A 135 -12.23 -7.75 -12.49
CA SER A 135 -11.59 -7.41 -13.77
C SER A 135 -10.17 -6.85 -13.65
N ALA A 136 -9.66 -6.65 -12.44
CA ALA A 136 -8.31 -6.09 -12.25
C ALA A 136 -7.22 -7.03 -12.78
N LYS A 137 -6.11 -6.42 -13.21
CA LYS A 137 -4.95 -7.14 -13.75
C LYS A 137 -3.65 -6.57 -13.19
N PHE A 138 -2.67 -7.45 -12.99
CA PHE A 138 -1.40 -7.11 -12.38
C PHE A 138 -0.24 -7.61 -13.24
N ALA A 139 0.81 -6.79 -13.39
CA ALA A 139 2.02 -7.20 -14.11
C ALA A 139 3.25 -6.43 -13.65
N THR A 140 4.42 -7.00 -13.92
CA THR A 140 5.72 -6.31 -13.82
C THR A 140 6.45 -6.36 -15.15
N PRO A 141 5.94 -5.62 -16.18
CA PRO A 141 6.28 -5.82 -17.60
C PRO A 141 7.59 -5.16 -18.04
N GLY A 142 8.49 -4.79 -17.13
CA GLY A 142 9.75 -4.10 -17.46
C GLY A 142 10.58 -4.82 -18.53
N VAL A 143 10.60 -6.15 -18.50
CA VAL A 143 11.34 -6.97 -19.49
C VAL A 143 10.90 -6.72 -20.92
N ASN A 144 9.65 -6.38 -21.15
CA ASN A 144 9.11 -6.04 -22.47
C ASN A 144 9.65 -4.70 -23.02
N LEU A 145 10.27 -3.90 -22.14
CA LEU A 145 10.89 -2.61 -22.46
C LEU A 145 12.43 -2.66 -22.37
N GLY A 146 13.02 -3.84 -22.23
CA GLY A 146 14.45 -3.99 -22.01
C GLY A 146 14.91 -3.59 -20.60
N LEU A 147 13.99 -3.55 -19.64
CA LEU A 147 14.25 -3.25 -18.23
C LEU A 147 13.86 -4.45 -17.37
N PHE A 148 14.48 -4.58 -16.21
CA PHE A 148 14.00 -5.50 -15.19
C PHE A 148 13.30 -4.69 -14.08
N CYS A 149 12.14 -5.14 -13.61
CA CYS A 149 11.40 -4.46 -12.53
C CYS A 149 12.07 -4.66 -11.16
N SER A 150 13.31 -4.15 -11.02
CA SER A 150 14.18 -4.40 -9.85
C SER A 150 13.62 -3.80 -8.55
N THR A 151 13.05 -2.59 -8.58
CA THR A 151 12.41 -2.00 -7.40
C THR A 151 11.07 -2.66 -7.08
N PRO A 152 10.19 -2.98 -8.05
CA PRO A 152 8.99 -3.79 -7.79
C PRO A 152 9.29 -5.18 -7.23
N MET A 153 10.40 -5.80 -7.61
CA MET A 153 10.85 -7.08 -7.09
C MET A 153 10.94 -7.10 -5.57
N VAL A 154 11.38 -6.00 -4.96
CA VAL A 154 11.54 -5.89 -3.49
C VAL A 154 10.21 -6.10 -2.76
N ALA A 155 9.13 -5.47 -3.24
CA ALA A 155 7.81 -5.65 -2.66
C ALA A 155 7.21 -7.02 -3.00
N LEU A 156 7.34 -7.47 -4.25
CA LEU A 156 6.81 -8.76 -4.69
C LEU A 156 7.37 -9.93 -3.88
N THR A 157 8.69 -9.99 -3.68
CA THR A 157 9.31 -11.09 -2.93
C THR A 157 8.96 -11.11 -1.46
N ARG A 158 8.40 -10.02 -0.93
CA ARG A 158 7.87 -9.94 0.43
C ARG A 158 6.36 -10.26 0.52
N ALA A 159 5.64 -10.16 -0.60
CA ALA A 159 4.21 -10.42 -0.65
C ALA A 159 3.87 -11.83 -1.16
N VAL A 160 4.61 -12.34 -2.16
CA VAL A 160 4.32 -13.63 -2.81
C VAL A 160 5.54 -14.56 -2.77
N LYS A 161 5.31 -15.87 -2.99
CA LYS A 161 6.41 -16.84 -3.04
C LYS A 161 7.36 -16.54 -4.20
N ASN A 162 8.66 -16.78 -4.00
CA ASN A 162 9.72 -16.43 -4.95
C ASN A 162 9.49 -16.93 -6.39
N LYS A 163 8.88 -18.11 -6.56
CA LYS A 163 8.60 -18.64 -7.92
C LYS A 163 7.56 -17.80 -8.66
N HIS A 164 6.51 -17.37 -7.98
CA HIS A 164 5.48 -16.50 -8.56
C HIS A 164 6.03 -15.09 -8.83
N ALA A 165 6.82 -14.53 -7.89
CA ALA A 165 7.50 -13.25 -8.12
C ALA A 165 8.41 -13.32 -9.35
N MET A 166 9.24 -14.36 -9.47
CA MET A 166 10.18 -14.53 -10.59
C MET A 166 9.45 -14.74 -11.92
N GLU A 167 8.36 -15.51 -11.93
CA GLU A 167 7.53 -15.68 -13.12
C GLU A 167 6.99 -14.34 -13.63
N MET A 168 6.36 -13.55 -12.78
CA MET A 168 5.85 -12.20 -13.12
C MET A 168 6.97 -11.28 -13.64
N LEU A 169 8.16 -11.33 -13.02
CA LEU A 169 9.30 -10.49 -13.37
C LEU A 169 9.96 -10.87 -14.69
N LEU A 170 10.03 -12.17 -14.99
CA LEU A 170 10.70 -12.69 -16.20
C LEU A 170 9.81 -12.69 -17.43
N THR A 171 8.51 -12.96 -17.26
CA THR A 171 7.56 -12.99 -18.37
C THR A 171 7.01 -11.61 -18.68
N GLY A 172 6.79 -10.78 -17.65
CA GLY A 172 6.09 -9.50 -17.77
C GLY A 172 4.61 -9.65 -18.13
N ASP A 173 4.07 -10.87 -18.05
CA ASP A 173 2.68 -11.16 -18.38
C ASP A 173 1.71 -10.63 -17.33
N PHE A 174 0.48 -10.37 -17.76
CA PHE A 174 -0.60 -10.02 -16.84
C PHE A 174 -1.14 -11.27 -16.15
N ILE A 175 -1.34 -11.16 -14.84
CA ILE A 175 -2.16 -12.08 -14.07
C ILE A 175 -3.50 -11.40 -13.73
N ASP A 176 -4.58 -12.17 -13.66
CA ASP A 176 -5.90 -11.71 -13.25
C ASP A 176 -6.07 -11.71 -11.71
N SER A 177 -7.22 -11.26 -11.24
CA SER A 177 -7.55 -11.21 -9.82
C SER A 177 -7.63 -12.58 -9.17
N ILE A 178 -8.01 -13.63 -9.92
CA ILE A 178 -8.06 -15.00 -9.41
C ILE A 178 -6.65 -15.46 -9.08
N LYS A 179 -5.73 -15.32 -10.05
CA LYS A 179 -4.32 -15.69 -9.85
C LYS A 179 -3.65 -14.82 -8.79
N ALA A 180 -3.92 -13.51 -8.79
CA ALA A 180 -3.37 -12.59 -7.79
C ALA A 180 -3.77 -12.97 -6.36
N LYS A 181 -5.02 -13.42 -6.14
CA LYS A 181 -5.48 -13.95 -4.86
C LYS A 181 -4.83 -15.29 -4.52
N GLU A 182 -4.76 -16.20 -5.49
CA GLU A 182 -4.13 -17.53 -5.33
C GLU A 182 -2.69 -17.43 -4.82
N ILE A 183 -1.89 -16.50 -5.40
CA ILE A 183 -0.49 -16.33 -5.04
C ILE A 183 -0.25 -15.44 -3.83
N GLY A 184 -1.29 -14.78 -3.29
CA GLY A 184 -1.21 -13.91 -2.12
C GLY A 184 -0.85 -12.44 -2.41
N LEU A 185 -0.89 -12.01 -3.68
CA LEU A 185 -0.66 -10.61 -4.04
C LEU A 185 -1.81 -9.71 -3.55
N ILE A 186 -3.03 -10.23 -3.55
CA ILE A 186 -4.22 -9.56 -2.99
C ILE A 186 -4.94 -10.47 -2.00
N ASN A 187 -5.68 -9.87 -1.07
CA ASN A 187 -6.47 -10.61 -0.08
C ASN A 187 -7.76 -11.19 -0.66
N ASN A 188 -8.45 -10.42 -1.48
CA ASN A 188 -9.68 -10.85 -2.14
C ASN A 188 -10.01 -9.94 -3.34
N PHE A 189 -10.99 -10.36 -4.13
CA PHE A 189 -11.58 -9.54 -5.19
C PHE A 189 -13.11 -9.61 -5.14
N TYR A 190 -13.76 -8.60 -5.70
CA TYR A 190 -15.20 -8.42 -5.72
C TYR A 190 -15.64 -7.88 -7.08
N GLU A 191 -16.92 -7.91 -7.39
CA GLU A 191 -17.42 -7.18 -8.54
C GLU A 191 -17.20 -5.68 -8.35
N ILE A 192 -17.03 -4.95 -9.44
CA ILE A 192 -16.59 -3.55 -9.40
C ILE A 192 -17.52 -2.64 -8.57
N ASP A 193 -18.81 -2.88 -8.60
CA ASP A 193 -19.85 -2.18 -7.86
C ASP A 193 -19.87 -2.53 -6.36
N GLU A 194 -19.27 -3.64 -5.97
CA GLU A 194 -19.15 -4.10 -4.57
C GLU A 194 -17.81 -3.73 -3.94
N LEU A 195 -16.76 -3.51 -4.76
CA LEU A 195 -15.38 -3.34 -4.29
C LEU A 195 -15.24 -2.24 -3.23
N GLU A 196 -15.82 -1.07 -3.48
CA GLU A 196 -15.72 0.05 -2.54
C GLU A 196 -16.38 -0.30 -1.20
N LYS A 197 -17.61 -0.82 -1.24
CA LYS A 197 -18.36 -1.19 -0.04
C LYS A 197 -17.60 -2.22 0.79
N GLU A 198 -17.12 -3.29 0.17
CA GLU A 198 -16.42 -4.37 0.85
C GLU A 198 -15.08 -3.90 1.44
N THR A 199 -14.34 -3.06 0.71
CA THR A 199 -13.09 -2.45 1.22
C THR A 199 -13.38 -1.56 2.42
N LEU A 200 -14.43 -0.73 2.36
CA LEU A 200 -14.85 0.14 3.47
C LEU A 200 -15.33 -0.66 4.69
N ASP A 201 -15.99 -1.80 4.48
CA ASP A 201 -16.45 -2.66 5.58
C ASP A 201 -15.25 -3.26 6.34
N ILE A 202 -14.21 -3.68 5.61
CA ILE A 202 -12.96 -4.18 6.20
C ILE A 202 -12.21 -3.04 6.90
N ALA A 203 -12.06 -1.89 6.24
CA ALA A 203 -11.41 -0.72 6.83
C ALA A 203 -12.09 -0.31 8.15
N SER A 204 -13.44 -0.30 8.18
CA SER A 204 -14.20 0.01 9.39
C SER A 204 -13.99 -1.03 10.50
N LYS A 205 -13.89 -2.33 10.17
CA LYS A 205 -13.56 -3.36 11.16
C LYS A 205 -12.20 -3.09 11.83
N ILE A 206 -11.21 -2.64 11.06
CA ILE A 206 -9.87 -2.33 11.56
C ILE A 206 -9.89 -1.01 12.35
N ALA A 207 -10.55 0.03 11.83
CA ALA A 207 -10.67 1.33 12.49
C ALA A 207 -11.36 1.27 13.87
N ASN A 208 -12.20 0.25 14.10
CA ASN A 208 -12.86 -0.03 15.38
C ASN A 208 -11.99 -0.81 16.37
N LYS A 209 -10.75 -1.15 16.04
CA LYS A 209 -9.79 -1.76 16.98
C LYS A 209 -8.99 -0.68 17.72
N SER A 210 -8.27 -1.08 18.76
CA SER A 210 -7.30 -0.20 19.40
C SER A 210 -6.24 0.25 18.39
N SER A 211 -6.19 1.54 18.09
CA SER A 211 -5.22 2.11 17.14
C SER A 211 -3.79 1.87 17.61
N MET A 212 -3.57 1.93 18.92
CA MET A 212 -2.27 1.66 19.53
C MET A 212 -1.86 0.20 19.32
N ALA A 213 -2.75 -0.76 19.59
CA ALA A 213 -2.43 -2.18 19.39
C ALA A 213 -2.18 -2.51 17.90
N VAL A 214 -2.98 -1.93 16.98
CA VAL A 214 -2.80 -2.09 15.53
C VAL A 214 -1.45 -1.51 15.08
N SER A 215 -1.10 -0.32 15.54
CA SER A 215 0.18 0.32 15.21
C SER A 215 1.39 -0.48 15.73
N MET A 216 1.35 -0.90 16.99
CA MET A 216 2.41 -1.75 17.57
C MET A 216 2.54 -3.07 16.83
N GLY A 217 1.41 -3.72 16.52
CA GLY A 217 1.38 -4.99 15.81
C GLY A 217 1.92 -4.86 14.38
N LYS A 218 1.52 -3.83 13.63
CA LYS A 218 2.05 -3.59 12.29
C LYS A 218 3.57 -3.37 12.30
N ASN A 219 4.05 -2.50 13.19
CA ASN A 219 5.49 -2.26 13.32
C ASN A 219 6.24 -3.55 13.66
N ALA A 220 5.76 -4.31 14.64
CA ALA A 220 6.39 -5.57 15.05
C ALA A 220 6.37 -6.61 13.92
N PHE A 221 5.29 -6.69 13.14
CA PHE A 221 5.17 -7.62 12.01
C PHE A 221 6.29 -7.41 10.99
N TYR A 222 6.52 -6.17 10.57
CA TYR A 222 7.57 -5.87 9.59
C TYR A 222 8.97 -5.96 10.18
N THR A 223 9.18 -5.50 11.42
CA THR A 223 10.49 -5.53 12.07
C THR A 223 11.00 -6.95 12.28
N GLN A 224 10.15 -7.86 12.79
CA GLN A 224 10.55 -9.23 13.10
C GLN A 224 10.87 -10.07 11.85
N SER A 225 10.35 -9.69 10.69
CA SER A 225 10.54 -10.45 9.44
C SER A 225 12.00 -10.48 8.96
N ASP A 226 12.82 -9.56 9.43
CA ASP A 226 14.24 -9.47 9.10
C ASP A 226 15.16 -10.16 10.15
N TYR A 227 14.56 -10.75 11.23
CA TYR A 227 15.28 -11.39 12.32
C TYR A 227 15.35 -12.92 12.14
N ASP A 228 16.33 -13.54 12.78
CA ASP A 228 16.28 -15.00 12.95
C ASP A 228 15.15 -15.40 13.92
N LEU A 229 14.86 -16.71 14.00
CA LEU A 229 13.72 -17.21 14.80
C LEU A 229 13.83 -16.84 16.29
N ALA A 230 15.02 -16.92 16.88
CA ALA A 230 15.22 -16.63 18.30
C ALA A 230 15.10 -15.13 18.59
N GLU A 231 15.72 -14.29 17.76
CA GLU A 231 15.63 -12.83 17.83
C GLU A 231 14.19 -12.35 17.63
N ALA A 232 13.47 -12.95 16.67
CA ALA A 232 12.07 -12.62 16.39
C ALA A 232 11.18 -12.88 17.61
N TYR A 233 11.32 -14.04 18.29
CA TYR A 233 10.56 -14.35 19.50
C TYR A 233 10.97 -13.47 20.70
N ASP A 234 12.25 -13.18 20.88
CA ASP A 234 12.69 -12.28 21.96
C ASP A 234 12.12 -10.87 21.78
N PHE A 235 12.21 -10.34 20.57
CA PHE A 235 11.64 -9.03 20.21
C PHE A 235 10.11 -9.01 20.41
N THR A 236 9.39 -9.97 19.81
CA THR A 236 7.92 -9.97 19.85
C THR A 236 7.36 -10.25 21.22
N SER A 237 8.05 -11.03 22.07
CA SER A 237 7.70 -11.21 23.48
C SER A 237 7.74 -9.89 24.25
N LYS A 238 8.76 -9.05 24.01
CA LYS A 238 8.85 -7.70 24.61
C LYS A 238 7.71 -6.81 24.14
N VAL A 239 7.37 -6.84 22.83
CA VAL A 239 6.22 -6.12 22.28
C VAL A 239 4.91 -6.57 22.93
N MET A 240 4.70 -7.89 23.15
CA MET A 240 3.51 -8.40 23.84
C MET A 240 3.41 -7.92 25.27
N VAL A 241 4.51 -7.92 26.03
CA VAL A 241 4.54 -7.39 27.40
C VAL A 241 4.19 -5.91 27.39
N GLU A 242 4.81 -5.13 26.53
CA GLU A 242 4.49 -3.70 26.42
C GLU A 242 3.02 -3.45 26.07
N ASN A 243 2.46 -4.21 25.14
CA ASN A 243 1.06 -4.08 24.73
C ASN A 243 0.11 -4.43 25.89
N LEU A 244 0.39 -5.49 26.65
CA LEU A 244 -0.41 -5.88 27.82
C LEU A 244 -0.44 -4.82 28.93
N LEU A 245 0.59 -4.00 29.04
CA LEU A 245 0.65 -2.91 30.01
C LEU A 245 -0.19 -1.68 29.62
N LYS A 246 -0.61 -1.57 28.35
CA LYS A 246 -1.41 -0.43 27.87
C LYS A 246 -2.86 -0.50 28.36
N ASP A 247 -3.49 0.68 28.49
CA ASP A 247 -4.87 0.81 28.98
C ASP A 247 -5.88 0.10 28.06
N ASP A 248 -5.69 0.18 26.74
CA ASP A 248 -6.56 -0.50 25.78
C ASP A 248 -6.54 -2.03 25.94
N ALA A 249 -5.40 -2.61 26.28
CA ALA A 249 -5.31 -4.06 26.56
C ALA A 249 -6.08 -4.43 27.83
N LYS A 250 -5.95 -3.61 28.91
CA LYS A 250 -6.71 -3.79 30.14
C LYS A 250 -8.21 -3.68 29.90
N GLU A 251 -8.64 -2.65 29.15
CA GLU A 251 -10.05 -2.44 28.77
C GLU A 251 -10.55 -3.62 27.91
N GLY A 252 -9.80 -4.02 26.89
CA GLY A 252 -10.18 -5.11 26.01
C GLY A 252 -10.38 -6.43 26.76
N ILE A 253 -9.47 -6.79 27.65
CA ILE A 253 -9.55 -8.00 28.49
C ILE A 253 -10.74 -7.89 29.43
N LYS A 254 -10.91 -6.76 30.12
CA LYS A 254 -12.04 -6.52 31.02
C LYS A 254 -13.38 -6.64 30.29
N ALA A 255 -13.51 -5.96 29.15
CA ALA A 255 -14.72 -6.00 28.33
C ALA A 255 -15.07 -7.43 27.86
N PHE A 256 -14.06 -8.22 27.46
CA PHE A 256 -14.24 -9.62 27.09
C PHE A 256 -14.78 -10.48 28.25
N LEU A 257 -14.19 -10.35 29.45
CA LEU A 257 -14.64 -11.07 30.64
C LEU A 257 -16.05 -10.65 31.08
N GLU A 258 -16.41 -9.37 30.92
CA GLU A 258 -17.72 -8.82 31.22
C GLU A 258 -18.75 -9.04 30.09
N LYS A 259 -18.36 -9.69 28.96
CA LYS A 259 -19.21 -9.93 27.77
C LYS A 259 -19.84 -8.66 27.18
N ARG A 260 -19.11 -7.56 27.17
CA ARG A 260 -19.50 -6.28 26.59
C ARG A 260 -18.54 -5.84 25.46
N LYS A 261 -18.94 -4.86 24.69
CA LYS A 261 -18.02 -4.23 23.71
C LYS A 261 -16.95 -3.43 24.44
N PRO A 262 -15.67 -3.52 24.00
CA PRO A 262 -14.63 -2.66 24.55
C PRO A 262 -14.83 -1.20 24.13
N ASN A 263 -14.41 -0.27 24.99
CA ASN A 263 -14.37 1.15 24.68
C ASN A 263 -12.90 1.61 24.68
N PHE A 264 -12.25 1.46 23.54
CA PHE A 264 -10.87 1.90 23.36
C PHE A 264 -10.80 3.43 23.36
N LYS A 265 -9.75 3.99 23.99
CA LYS A 265 -9.51 5.43 23.92
C LYS A 265 -9.29 5.85 22.46
N LYS A 266 -9.99 6.90 22.07
CA LYS A 266 -9.89 7.47 20.73
C LYS A 266 -8.57 8.22 20.54
#